data_9c89ae770a9dea6b5413fc1f61896f3b
#
_entry.id   9c89ae770a9dea6b5413fc1f61896f3b
#
_cell.length_a   1.000
_cell.length_b   1.000
_cell.length_c   1.000
_cell.angle_alpha   90.00
_cell.angle_beta   90.00
_cell.angle_gamma   90.00
#
_symmetry.space_group_name_H-M   'P 1'
#
loop_
_entity.id
_entity.type
_entity.pdbx_description
1 polymer ?
#
loop_
_entity_poly.entity_id
_entity_poly.type
_entity_poly.pdbx_seq_one_letter_code
_entity_poly.pdbx_strand_id
1 'polypeptide(L)'
;MHKHGPLVKPMVIVTTTGYIMSIIGPFFADGKNNDASMLRNILDKNANGIMDWLQEGDIFILDRGFRDILNSLEDDGFETKSPSFLPKAEKQLPTSEANHSRLVTKIRWAVECVNSRIKSWKYFDKIVPNSDVHNIQSYLLIVAALCNCYLPPLHVNTNKDCEIAQKMLQLSGKTNHLQNRVLSDTALSHRSKAWILIKDCYESIPTFPKMSED
;
A
#
# COMPACT_ATOMS: atom_id res chain seq x y z
N MET A 1 -9.45 7.81 -17.26
CA MET A 1 -8.83 7.81 -18.59
C MET A 1 -8.66 6.37 -19.02
N HIS A 2 -9.48 5.89 -19.95
CA HIS A 2 -9.36 4.51 -20.43
C HIS A 2 -8.13 4.44 -21.35
N LYS A 3 -7.15 3.62 -20.96
CA LYS A 3 -5.97 3.38 -21.78
C LYS A 3 -6.40 2.55 -23.00
N HIS A 4 -6.25 3.12 -24.18
CA HIS A 4 -6.57 2.47 -25.45
C HIS A 4 -5.43 1.50 -25.82
N GLY A 5 -5.58 0.22 -25.47
CA GLY A 5 -4.65 -0.85 -25.85
C GLY A 5 -4.59 -2.00 -24.86
N PRO A 6 -4.12 -3.16 -25.28
CA PRO A 6 -3.88 -4.28 -24.37
C PRO A 6 -2.80 -3.90 -23.37
N LEU A 7 -3.10 -4.08 -22.09
CA LEU A 7 -2.18 -3.83 -21.00
C LEU A 7 -1.76 -5.16 -20.38
N VAL A 8 -0.49 -5.25 -20.06
CA VAL A 8 0.04 -6.36 -19.30
C VAL A 8 0.61 -5.83 -17.98
N LYS A 9 0.55 -6.63 -16.94
CA LYS A 9 1.10 -6.32 -15.61
C LYS A 9 1.83 -7.53 -15.05
N PRO A 10 3.03 -7.35 -14.45
CA PRO A 10 3.65 -8.39 -13.65
C PRO A 10 3.10 -8.37 -12.22
N MET A 11 3.19 -9.49 -11.52
CA MET A 11 3.15 -9.55 -10.07
C MET A 11 4.57 -9.39 -9.54
N VAL A 12 4.76 -8.42 -8.65
CA VAL A 12 6.07 -8.14 -8.03
C VAL A 12 5.97 -8.38 -6.54
N ILE A 13 6.80 -9.28 -6.03
CA ILE A 13 6.89 -9.64 -4.61
C ILE A 13 8.22 -9.12 -4.09
N VAL A 14 8.16 -8.27 -3.07
CA VAL A 14 9.32 -7.58 -2.52
C VAL A 14 9.35 -7.67 -0.99
N THR A 15 10.55 -7.63 -0.43
CA THR A 15 10.72 -7.44 1.02
C THR A 15 10.53 -5.96 1.41
N THR A 16 10.41 -5.69 2.69
CA THR A 16 10.34 -4.31 3.22
C THR A 16 11.61 -3.49 2.95
N THR A 17 12.73 -4.15 2.68
CA THR A 17 13.99 -3.48 2.28
C THR A 17 14.05 -3.14 0.80
N GLY A 18 13.02 -3.54 0.02
CA GLY A 18 12.96 -3.33 -1.43
C GLY A 18 13.73 -4.36 -2.25
N TYR A 19 14.15 -5.48 -1.64
CA TYR A 19 14.70 -6.60 -2.38
C TYR A 19 13.58 -7.30 -3.16
N ILE A 20 13.75 -7.51 -4.45
CA ILE A 20 12.78 -8.18 -5.32
C ILE A 20 12.95 -9.69 -5.15
N MET A 21 12.02 -10.31 -4.42
CA MET A 21 12.02 -11.77 -4.21
C MET A 21 11.60 -12.51 -5.47
N SER A 22 10.55 -12.03 -6.12
CA SER A 22 10.03 -12.62 -7.34
C SER A 22 9.32 -11.59 -8.20
N ILE A 23 9.37 -11.80 -9.52
CA ILE A 23 8.62 -11.04 -10.51
C ILE A 23 8.04 -12.03 -11.53
N ILE A 24 6.73 -12.10 -11.61
CA ILE A 24 6.01 -13.15 -12.35
C ILE A 24 4.99 -12.50 -13.29
N GLY A 25 4.91 -13.01 -14.50
CA GLY A 25 4.06 -12.51 -15.56
C GLY A 25 4.85 -12.35 -16.85
N PRO A 26 4.38 -11.61 -17.85
CA PRO A 26 3.25 -10.67 -17.76
C PRO A 26 1.88 -11.36 -17.75
N PHE A 27 0.95 -10.82 -16.97
CA PHE A 27 -0.47 -11.18 -17.02
C PHE A 27 -1.24 -10.13 -17.82
N PHE A 28 -2.28 -10.53 -18.53
CA PHE A 28 -3.18 -9.56 -19.15
C PHE A 28 -3.93 -8.78 -18.07
N ALA A 29 -4.01 -7.47 -18.22
CA ALA A 29 -4.75 -6.61 -17.30
C ALA A 29 -6.24 -6.58 -17.71
N ASP A 30 -6.94 -7.68 -17.49
CA ASP A 30 -8.37 -7.86 -17.73
C ASP A 30 -9.11 -8.18 -16.42
N GLY A 31 -10.44 -8.31 -16.50
CA GLY A 31 -11.25 -8.59 -15.31
C GLY A 31 -11.05 -9.98 -14.70
N LYS A 32 -10.44 -10.92 -15.45
CA LYS A 32 -10.15 -12.28 -14.96
C LYS A 32 -8.84 -12.35 -14.19
N ASN A 33 -7.90 -11.47 -14.51
CA ASN A 33 -6.60 -11.37 -13.90
C ASN A 33 -6.57 -10.22 -12.88
N ASN A 34 -7.49 -10.21 -11.90
CA ASN A 34 -7.38 -9.32 -10.77
C ASN A 34 -6.21 -9.75 -9.86
N ASP A 35 -5.75 -8.87 -8.98
CA ASP A 35 -4.55 -9.09 -8.18
C ASP A 35 -4.68 -10.32 -7.27
N ALA A 36 -5.84 -10.55 -6.68
CA ALA A 36 -6.13 -11.71 -5.84
C ALA A 36 -6.04 -13.02 -6.64
N SER A 37 -6.67 -13.08 -7.82
CA SER A 37 -6.64 -14.28 -8.68
C SER A 37 -5.24 -14.58 -9.20
N MET A 38 -4.45 -13.55 -9.53
CA MET A 38 -3.06 -13.73 -9.94
C MET A 38 -2.21 -14.31 -8.81
N LEU A 39 -2.31 -13.74 -7.60
CA LEU A 39 -1.55 -14.22 -6.45
C LEU A 39 -1.93 -15.66 -6.12
N ARG A 40 -3.23 -16.00 -6.08
CA ARG A 40 -3.68 -17.38 -5.87
C ARG A 40 -3.05 -18.34 -6.88
N ASN A 41 -3.11 -18.02 -8.17
CA ASN A 41 -2.52 -18.85 -9.21
C ASN A 41 -1.00 -19.04 -9.06
N ILE A 42 -0.31 -17.99 -8.62
CA ILE A 42 1.14 -18.01 -8.37
C ILE A 42 1.49 -18.97 -7.22
N LEU A 43 0.75 -18.89 -6.12
CA LEU A 43 0.98 -19.75 -4.95
C LEU A 43 0.60 -21.21 -5.25
N ASP A 44 -0.58 -21.45 -5.83
CA ASP A 44 -1.07 -22.79 -6.16
C ASP A 44 -0.12 -23.55 -7.11
N LYS A 45 0.53 -22.82 -8.03
CA LYS A 45 1.48 -23.39 -8.99
C LYS A 45 2.93 -23.37 -8.51
N ASN A 46 3.20 -22.86 -7.32
CA ASN A 46 4.55 -22.59 -6.84
C ASN A 46 5.41 -21.90 -7.93
N ALA A 47 4.86 -20.88 -8.57
CA ALA A 47 5.50 -20.22 -9.70
C ALA A 47 6.85 -19.60 -9.27
N ASN A 48 7.90 -19.89 -10.01
CA ASN A 48 9.29 -19.51 -9.69
C ASN A 48 9.81 -20.03 -8.33
N GLY A 49 9.20 -21.07 -7.77
CA GLY A 49 9.60 -21.63 -6.47
C GLY A 49 9.31 -20.67 -5.31
N ILE A 50 8.27 -19.81 -5.41
CA ILE A 50 8.00 -18.81 -4.38
C ILE A 50 7.68 -19.44 -3.02
N MET A 51 7.03 -20.59 -3.00
CA MET A 51 6.70 -21.31 -1.77
C MET A 51 7.92 -21.86 -1.04
N ASP A 52 9.07 -22.01 -1.73
CA ASP A 52 10.31 -22.43 -1.11
C ASP A 52 10.93 -21.32 -0.23
N TRP A 53 10.49 -20.08 -0.41
CA TRP A 53 10.94 -18.90 0.32
C TRP A 53 9.97 -18.49 1.44
N LEU A 54 8.70 -18.86 1.31
CA LEU A 54 7.66 -18.50 2.27
C LEU A 54 7.62 -19.50 3.43
N GLN A 55 7.38 -18.99 4.63
CA GLN A 55 7.29 -19.76 5.86
C GLN A 55 5.96 -19.46 6.56
N GLU A 56 5.46 -20.43 7.31
CA GLU A 56 4.30 -20.24 8.18
C GLU A 56 4.55 -19.05 9.15
N GLY A 57 3.58 -18.17 9.26
CA GLY A 57 3.69 -16.93 10.04
C GLY A 57 4.31 -15.74 9.29
N ASP A 58 4.73 -15.90 8.03
CA ASP A 58 5.13 -14.76 7.22
C ASP A 58 3.97 -13.78 7.01
N ILE A 59 4.30 -12.48 6.97
CA ILE A 59 3.31 -11.42 6.88
C ILE A 59 3.20 -10.88 5.45
N PHE A 60 2.07 -11.08 4.81
CA PHE A 60 1.73 -10.46 3.55
C PHE A 60 1.18 -9.05 3.74
N ILE A 61 1.87 -8.05 3.20
CA ILE A 61 1.41 -6.65 3.19
C ILE A 61 0.83 -6.36 1.81
N LEU A 62 -0.48 -6.29 1.75
CA LEU A 62 -1.25 -6.32 0.52
C LEU A 62 -2.01 -5.02 0.27
N ASP A 63 -2.37 -4.77 -0.98
CA ASP A 63 -3.28 -3.70 -1.37
C ASP A 63 -4.74 -4.16 -1.28
N ARG A 64 -5.67 -3.21 -1.37
CA ARG A 64 -7.10 -3.49 -1.41
C ARG A 64 -7.52 -4.41 -2.57
N GLY A 65 -6.76 -4.43 -3.66
CA GLY A 65 -6.98 -5.35 -4.79
C GLY A 65 -6.89 -6.84 -4.45
N PHE A 66 -6.27 -7.16 -3.31
CA PHE A 66 -6.10 -8.53 -2.82
C PHE A 66 -7.16 -9.00 -1.82
N ARG A 67 -8.24 -8.23 -1.62
CA ARG A 67 -9.26 -8.55 -0.62
C ARG A 67 -9.78 -9.98 -0.68
N ASP A 68 -9.99 -10.49 -1.88
CA ASP A 68 -10.68 -11.77 -2.07
C ASP A 68 -9.78 -13.00 -1.78
N ILE A 69 -8.46 -12.79 -1.54
CA ILE A 69 -7.53 -13.86 -1.19
C ILE A 69 -7.11 -13.86 0.30
N LEU A 70 -7.44 -12.82 1.07
CA LEU A 70 -6.94 -12.65 2.43
C LEU A 70 -7.23 -13.88 3.32
N ASN A 71 -8.49 -14.31 3.40
CA ASN A 71 -8.88 -15.46 4.21
C ASN A 71 -8.13 -16.73 3.79
N SER A 72 -7.94 -16.92 2.50
CA SER A 72 -7.26 -18.09 1.98
C SER A 72 -5.76 -18.10 2.33
N LEU A 73 -5.11 -16.93 2.39
CA LEU A 73 -3.72 -16.83 2.86
C LEU A 73 -3.62 -17.14 4.36
N GLU A 74 -4.61 -16.72 5.14
CA GLU A 74 -4.67 -17.02 6.57
C GLU A 74 -4.92 -18.51 6.81
N ASP A 75 -5.76 -19.16 6.01
CA ASP A 75 -5.97 -20.60 6.02
C ASP A 75 -4.70 -21.39 5.65
N ASP A 76 -3.86 -20.80 4.77
CA ASP A 76 -2.55 -21.34 4.38
C ASP A 76 -1.45 -21.09 5.44
N GLY A 77 -1.76 -20.45 6.57
CA GLY A 77 -0.85 -20.21 7.71
C GLY A 77 -0.07 -18.89 7.65
N PHE A 78 -0.40 -18.00 6.73
CA PHE A 78 0.22 -16.68 6.63
C PHE A 78 -0.56 -15.62 7.42
N GLU A 79 0.13 -14.56 7.85
CA GLU A 79 -0.55 -13.35 8.34
C GLU A 79 -0.82 -12.38 7.20
N THR A 80 -1.97 -11.69 7.23
CA THR A 80 -2.29 -10.67 6.23
C THR A 80 -2.46 -9.30 6.85
N LYS A 81 -1.93 -8.27 6.19
CA LYS A 81 -2.11 -6.86 6.55
C LYS A 81 -2.51 -6.08 5.30
N SER A 82 -3.72 -5.52 5.31
CA SER A 82 -4.25 -4.70 4.22
C SER A 82 -4.93 -3.44 4.76
N PRO A 83 -5.03 -2.36 3.96
CA PRO A 83 -5.79 -1.18 4.36
C PRO A 83 -7.27 -1.52 4.54
N SER A 84 -7.88 -1.03 5.62
CA SER A 84 -9.29 -1.26 5.93
C SER A 84 -10.22 -0.80 4.81
N PHE A 85 -11.33 -1.51 4.64
CA PHE A 85 -12.38 -1.16 3.69
C PHE A 85 -13.44 -0.31 4.39
N LEU A 86 -13.90 0.73 3.71
CA LEU A 86 -15.03 1.52 4.20
C LEU A 86 -16.33 0.73 3.97
N PRO A 87 -17.09 0.40 5.01
CA PRO A 87 -18.42 -0.22 4.86
C PRO A 87 -19.35 0.69 4.05
N LYS A 88 -20.23 0.08 3.21
CA LYS A 88 -21.14 0.85 2.34
C LYS A 88 -22.06 1.82 3.09
N ALA A 89 -22.37 1.51 4.36
CA ALA A 89 -23.23 2.33 5.21
C ALA A 89 -22.51 3.50 5.89
N GLU A 90 -21.18 3.49 5.90
CA GLU A 90 -20.36 4.48 6.60
C GLU A 90 -19.76 5.49 5.61
N LYS A 91 -19.64 6.74 6.07
CA LYS A 91 -19.01 7.81 5.28
C LYS A 91 -17.50 7.94 5.55
N GLN A 92 -17.04 7.39 6.67
CA GLN A 92 -15.68 7.56 7.16
C GLN A 92 -15.27 6.37 8.03
N LEU A 93 -14.02 5.93 7.93
CA LEU A 93 -13.44 4.92 8.81
C LEU A 93 -13.28 5.46 10.23
N PRO A 94 -13.46 4.62 11.25
CA PRO A 94 -13.04 4.92 12.62
C PRO A 94 -11.56 5.30 12.66
N THR A 95 -11.19 6.16 13.63
CA THR A 95 -9.79 6.65 13.72
C THR A 95 -8.77 5.53 13.86
N SER A 96 -9.08 4.49 14.63
CA SER A 96 -8.20 3.32 14.78
C SER A 96 -7.93 2.61 13.46
N GLU A 97 -8.97 2.34 12.68
CA GLU A 97 -8.84 1.70 11.37
C GLU A 97 -8.14 2.60 10.34
N ALA A 98 -8.41 3.91 10.37
CA ALA A 98 -7.72 4.87 9.52
C ALA A 98 -6.22 4.94 9.83
N ASN A 99 -5.85 4.90 11.12
CA ASN A 99 -4.46 4.88 11.55
C ASN A 99 -3.76 3.57 11.18
N HIS A 100 -4.45 2.43 11.35
CA HIS A 100 -3.94 1.13 10.93
C HIS A 100 -3.72 1.10 9.41
N SER A 101 -4.70 1.52 8.63
CA SER A 101 -4.57 1.63 7.16
C SER A 101 -3.39 2.51 6.74
N ARG A 102 -3.16 3.60 7.47
CA ARG A 102 -2.01 4.48 7.23
C ARG A 102 -0.68 3.78 7.52
N LEU A 103 -0.59 2.98 8.60
CA LEU A 103 0.59 2.19 8.92
C LEU A 103 0.90 1.19 7.80
N VAL A 104 -0.08 0.39 7.40
CA VAL A 104 0.05 -0.57 6.29
C VAL A 104 0.50 0.12 5.00
N THR A 105 -0.12 1.25 4.65
CA THR A 105 0.23 2.01 3.44
C THR A 105 1.68 2.52 3.46
N LYS A 106 2.18 2.93 4.64
CA LYS A 106 3.58 3.37 4.77
C LYS A 106 4.58 2.26 4.49
N ILE A 107 4.30 1.04 4.97
CA ILE A 107 5.19 -0.10 4.74
C ILE A 107 5.09 -0.55 3.27
N ARG A 108 3.88 -0.55 2.71
CA ARG A 108 3.63 -0.89 1.31
C ARG A 108 4.34 0.04 0.30
N TRP A 109 4.76 1.21 0.74
CA TRP A 109 5.53 2.15 -0.10
C TRP A 109 6.79 1.51 -0.73
N ALA A 110 7.36 0.48 -0.12
CA ALA A 110 8.48 -0.27 -0.68
C ALA A 110 8.17 -0.84 -2.08
N VAL A 111 6.95 -1.36 -2.28
CA VAL A 111 6.50 -1.88 -3.59
C VAL A 111 6.45 -0.78 -4.65
N GLU A 112 5.98 0.41 -4.29
CA GLU A 112 5.89 1.54 -5.21
C GLU A 112 7.28 2.05 -5.62
N CYS A 113 8.22 2.07 -4.68
CA CYS A 113 9.62 2.39 -4.96
C CYS A 113 10.26 1.38 -5.92
N VAL A 114 10.04 0.08 -5.70
CA VAL A 114 10.56 -0.96 -6.59
C VAL A 114 9.93 -0.86 -7.98
N ASN A 115 8.62 -0.65 -8.06
CA ASN A 115 7.95 -0.41 -9.35
C ASN A 115 8.52 0.80 -10.08
N SER A 116 8.88 1.87 -9.36
CA SER A 116 9.55 3.03 -9.94
C SER A 116 10.95 2.70 -10.45
N ARG A 117 11.72 1.90 -9.69
CA ARG A 117 13.04 1.39 -10.12
C ARG A 117 12.95 0.59 -11.41
N ILE A 118 11.97 -0.32 -11.54
CA ILE A 118 11.76 -1.11 -12.75
C ILE A 118 11.37 -0.21 -13.92
N LYS A 119 10.46 0.75 -13.72
CA LYS A 119 10.00 1.68 -14.75
C LYS A 119 11.05 2.71 -15.19
N SER A 120 12.11 2.93 -14.41
CA SER A 120 13.21 3.80 -14.82
C SER A 120 14.03 3.25 -15.99
N TRP A 121 13.90 1.97 -16.29
CA TRP A 121 14.51 1.34 -17.45
C TRP A 121 13.71 1.71 -18.71
N LYS A 122 14.37 2.33 -19.67
CA LYS A 122 13.74 2.87 -20.90
C LYS A 122 12.86 1.90 -21.66
N TYR A 123 13.14 0.61 -21.58
CA TYR A 123 12.33 -0.43 -22.19
C TYR A 123 10.91 -0.49 -21.61
N PHE A 124 10.79 -0.38 -20.28
CA PHE A 124 9.49 -0.45 -19.57
C PHE A 124 8.76 0.89 -19.45
N ASP A 125 9.41 1.99 -19.83
CA ASP A 125 8.80 3.32 -19.89
C ASP A 125 8.01 3.56 -21.18
N LYS A 126 8.16 2.67 -22.17
CA LYS A 126 7.56 2.78 -23.50
C LYS A 126 6.51 1.72 -23.74
N ILE A 127 5.74 1.92 -24.81
CA ILE A 127 4.84 0.87 -25.33
C ILE A 127 5.72 -0.24 -25.92
N VAL A 128 5.57 -1.44 -25.37
CA VAL A 128 6.29 -2.63 -25.85
C VAL A 128 5.61 -3.14 -27.12
N PRO A 129 6.34 -3.41 -28.20
CA PRO A 129 5.80 -4.01 -29.41
C PRO A 129 5.19 -5.39 -29.14
N ASN A 130 4.12 -5.74 -29.84
CA ASN A 130 3.47 -7.07 -29.69
C ASN A 130 4.42 -8.23 -29.99
N SER A 131 5.37 -8.05 -30.90
CA SER A 131 6.42 -9.03 -31.21
C SER A 131 7.32 -9.37 -30.01
N ASP A 132 7.40 -8.48 -29.05
CA ASP A 132 8.33 -8.56 -27.90
C ASP A 132 7.66 -9.03 -26.60
N VAL A 133 6.33 -9.24 -26.62
CA VAL A 133 5.55 -9.61 -25.43
C VAL A 133 6.08 -10.91 -24.79
N HIS A 134 6.53 -11.87 -25.58
CA HIS A 134 7.07 -13.15 -25.11
C HIS A 134 8.42 -12.99 -24.36
N ASN A 135 9.14 -11.89 -24.58
CA ASN A 135 10.42 -11.60 -23.93
C ASN A 135 10.26 -10.79 -22.63
N ILE A 136 9.09 -10.21 -22.36
CA ILE A 136 8.88 -9.31 -21.23
C ILE A 136 9.28 -9.95 -19.89
N GLN A 137 8.91 -11.23 -19.69
CA GLN A 137 9.28 -11.95 -18.46
C GLN A 137 10.81 -12.01 -18.28
N SER A 138 11.54 -12.36 -19.34
CA SER A 138 13.00 -12.45 -19.28
C SER A 138 13.63 -11.09 -18.99
N TYR A 139 13.14 -10.03 -19.61
CA TYR A 139 13.64 -8.68 -19.37
C TYR A 139 13.32 -8.19 -17.95
N LEU A 140 12.14 -8.51 -17.43
CA LEU A 140 11.77 -8.21 -16.04
C LEU A 140 12.70 -8.91 -15.04
N LEU A 141 13.01 -10.18 -15.27
CA LEU A 141 13.95 -10.94 -14.42
C LEU A 141 15.36 -10.35 -14.46
N ILE A 142 15.86 -9.98 -15.65
CA ILE A 142 17.16 -9.31 -15.79
C ILE A 142 17.17 -7.98 -15.02
N VAL A 143 16.15 -7.16 -15.20
CA VAL A 143 16.06 -5.86 -14.52
C VAL A 143 15.92 -6.04 -13.01
N ALA A 144 15.15 -7.01 -12.54
CA ALA A 144 15.05 -7.33 -11.12
C ALA A 144 16.41 -7.72 -10.52
N ALA A 145 17.15 -8.60 -11.21
CA ALA A 145 18.49 -8.99 -10.78
C ALA A 145 19.45 -7.80 -10.74
N LEU A 146 19.44 -6.95 -11.76
CA LEU A 146 20.27 -5.73 -11.80
C LEU A 146 19.87 -4.73 -10.69
N CYS A 147 18.59 -4.56 -10.42
CA CYS A 147 18.12 -3.72 -9.32
C CYS A 147 18.62 -4.26 -7.98
N ASN A 148 18.52 -5.58 -7.74
CA ASN A 148 18.99 -6.20 -6.51
C ASN A 148 20.51 -6.12 -6.33
N CYS A 149 21.28 -6.22 -7.42
CA CYS A 149 22.75 -6.21 -7.36
C CYS A 149 23.34 -4.80 -7.21
N TYR A 150 22.79 -3.83 -7.93
CA TYR A 150 23.45 -2.53 -8.09
C TYR A 150 22.77 -1.37 -7.41
N LEU A 151 21.48 -1.49 -7.04
CA LEU A 151 20.79 -0.42 -6.33
C LEU A 151 20.86 -0.66 -4.82
N PRO A 152 21.06 0.39 -4.03
CA PRO A 152 21.07 0.25 -2.58
C PRO A 152 19.69 -0.21 -2.08
N PRO A 153 19.62 -0.94 -0.96
CA PRO A 153 18.37 -1.26 -0.31
C PRO A 153 17.63 0.04 0.04
N LEU A 154 16.30 -0.01 0.06
CA LEU A 154 15.46 1.15 0.43
C LEU A 154 15.65 1.53 1.89
N HIS A 155 15.99 0.54 2.69
CA HIS A 155 16.23 0.70 4.11
C HIS A 155 17.43 -0.16 4.52
N VAL A 156 18.33 0.43 5.30
CA VAL A 156 19.46 -0.27 5.92
C VAL A 156 19.17 -0.32 7.43
N ASN A 157 19.22 -1.50 8.00
CA ASN A 157 18.98 -1.67 9.43
C ASN A 157 19.89 -0.77 10.26
N THR A 158 19.30 0.00 11.14
CA THR A 158 19.97 0.93 12.03
C THR A 158 19.59 0.63 13.49
N ASN A 159 20.41 1.05 14.44
CA ASN A 159 20.09 0.90 15.87
C ASN A 159 18.82 1.67 16.30
N LYS A 160 18.28 2.53 15.41
CA LYS A 160 17.05 3.31 15.67
C LYS A 160 15.78 2.66 15.14
N ASP A 161 15.88 1.52 14.46
CA ASP A 161 14.73 0.88 13.81
C ASP A 161 13.67 0.45 14.82
N CYS A 162 14.08 -0.10 15.94
CA CYS A 162 13.17 -0.47 17.04
C CYS A 162 12.42 0.76 17.58
N GLU A 163 13.10 1.89 17.76
CA GLU A 163 12.48 3.14 18.22
C GLU A 163 11.47 3.68 17.20
N ILE A 164 11.84 3.64 15.92
CA ILE A 164 10.96 4.06 14.80
C ILE A 164 9.73 3.16 14.74
N ALA A 165 9.91 1.83 14.81
CA ALA A 165 8.82 0.87 14.79
C ALA A 165 7.87 1.06 15.98
N GLN A 166 8.39 1.23 17.20
CA GLN A 166 7.60 1.51 18.38
C GLN A 166 6.81 2.82 18.23
N LYS A 167 7.43 3.88 17.71
CA LYS A 167 6.75 5.15 17.45
C LYS A 167 5.65 5.01 16.39
N MET A 168 5.87 4.23 15.35
CA MET A 168 4.86 3.95 14.32
C MET A 168 3.65 3.20 14.92
N LEU A 169 3.90 2.19 15.75
CA LEU A 169 2.85 1.44 16.46
C LEU A 169 2.09 2.33 17.45
N GLN A 170 2.76 3.17 18.21
CA GLN A 170 2.12 4.14 19.11
C GLN A 170 1.22 5.11 18.34
N LEU A 171 1.69 5.60 17.18
CA LEU A 171 0.89 6.50 16.33
C LEU A 171 -0.32 5.79 15.72
N SER A 172 -0.21 4.50 15.39
CA SER A 172 -1.36 3.73 14.89
C SER A 172 -2.44 3.51 15.93
N GLY A 173 -2.06 3.36 17.21
CA GLY A 173 -2.99 3.23 18.34
C GLY A 173 -3.51 4.56 18.91
N LYS A 174 -3.12 5.72 18.33
CA LYS A 174 -3.48 7.02 18.87
C LYS A 174 -4.97 7.31 18.73
N THR A 175 -5.61 7.65 19.84
CA THR A 175 -7.02 8.04 19.87
C THR A 175 -7.23 9.48 19.36
N ASN A 176 -8.39 9.73 18.77
CA ASN A 176 -8.77 11.06 18.36
C ASN A 176 -9.49 11.80 19.52
N HIS A 177 -8.70 12.54 20.30
CA HIS A 177 -9.23 13.28 21.44
C HIS A 177 -10.31 14.29 21.04
N LEU A 178 -10.19 14.91 19.86
CA LEU A 178 -11.21 15.84 19.36
C LEU A 178 -12.52 15.13 19.06
N GLN A 179 -12.46 13.98 18.39
CA GLN A 179 -13.64 13.15 18.13
C GLN A 179 -14.32 12.72 19.43
N ASN A 180 -13.54 12.23 20.39
CA ASN A 180 -14.07 11.82 21.68
C ASN A 180 -14.74 12.99 22.41
N ARG A 181 -14.14 14.19 22.37
CA ARG A 181 -14.72 15.40 22.93
C ARG A 181 -16.02 15.80 22.24
N VAL A 182 -16.07 15.75 20.91
CA VAL A 182 -17.31 16.07 20.15
C VAL A 182 -18.40 15.03 20.41
N LEU A 183 -18.06 13.77 20.60
CA LEU A 183 -19.02 12.69 20.90
C LEU A 183 -19.53 12.76 22.34
N SER A 184 -18.70 13.18 23.29
CA SER A 184 -19.08 13.29 24.71
C SER A 184 -19.86 14.56 25.03
N ASP A 185 -19.69 15.64 24.25
CA ASP A 185 -20.36 16.94 24.45
C ASP A 185 -21.37 17.17 23.33
N THR A 186 -22.65 16.98 23.70
CA THR A 186 -23.78 17.21 22.78
C THR A 186 -23.89 18.65 22.31
N ALA A 187 -23.34 19.61 23.05
CA ALA A 187 -23.25 21.00 22.64
C ALA A 187 -22.32 21.23 21.45
N LEU A 188 -21.35 20.32 21.23
CA LEU A 188 -20.42 20.35 20.11
C LEU A 188 -20.92 19.53 18.90
N SER A 189 -22.16 19.05 18.88
CA SER A 189 -22.70 18.34 17.72
C SER A 189 -22.66 19.23 16.47
N HIS A 190 -22.56 18.61 15.29
CA HIS A 190 -22.46 19.30 13.99
C HIS A 190 -23.55 20.33 13.71
N ARG A 191 -24.71 20.19 14.38
CA ARG A 191 -25.85 21.10 14.27
C ARG A 191 -25.95 22.10 15.42
N SER A 192 -25.00 22.13 16.34
CA SER A 192 -25.00 23.01 17.50
C SER A 192 -24.74 24.46 17.09
N LYS A 193 -25.49 25.40 17.69
CA LYS A 193 -25.22 26.84 17.58
C LYS A 193 -23.93 27.28 18.30
N ALA A 194 -23.25 26.35 19.01
CA ALA A 194 -21.96 26.59 19.66
C ALA A 194 -20.79 26.72 18.66
N TRP A 195 -20.97 26.26 17.42
CA TRP A 195 -19.97 26.44 16.37
C TRP A 195 -20.01 27.86 15.81
N ILE A 196 -18.92 28.59 15.99
CA ILE A 196 -18.74 29.95 15.48
C ILE A 196 -17.79 29.88 14.29
N LEU A 197 -18.06 30.66 13.24
CA LEU A 197 -17.17 30.75 12.09
C LEU A 197 -15.82 31.34 12.53
N ILE A 198 -14.74 30.76 12.04
CA ILE A 198 -13.36 31.20 12.38
C ILE A 198 -13.18 32.70 12.12
N LYS A 199 -13.72 33.22 11.03
CA LYS A 199 -13.66 34.65 10.70
C LYS A 199 -14.25 35.56 11.78
N ASP A 200 -15.19 35.06 12.59
CA ASP A 200 -15.85 35.79 13.62
C ASP A 200 -15.16 35.68 15.01
N CYS A 201 -14.12 34.82 15.10
CA CYS A 201 -13.39 34.60 16.36
C CYS A 201 -11.86 34.56 16.18
N TYR A 202 -11.35 35.19 15.14
CA TYR A 202 -9.90 35.19 14.79
C TYR A 202 -9.02 35.70 15.94
N GLU A 203 -9.48 36.67 16.73
CA GLU A 203 -8.72 37.22 17.85
C GLU A 203 -8.60 36.24 19.03
N SER A 204 -9.53 35.29 19.15
CA SER A 204 -9.53 34.30 20.23
C SER A 204 -8.69 33.07 19.93
N ILE A 205 -8.13 32.92 18.70
CA ILE A 205 -7.33 31.80 18.28
C ILE A 205 -6.00 32.31 17.66
N PRO A 206 -5.09 32.86 18.46
CA PRO A 206 -3.87 33.53 17.97
C PRO A 206 -2.90 32.62 17.21
N THR A 207 -3.02 31.31 17.38
CA THR A 207 -2.16 30.28 16.72
C THR A 207 -2.77 29.72 15.44
N PHE A 208 -3.97 30.14 15.04
CA PHE A 208 -4.58 29.65 13.81
C PHE A 208 -3.85 30.29 12.58
N PRO A 209 -3.42 29.47 11.61
CA PRO A 209 -2.72 30.01 10.45
C PRO A 209 -3.66 30.93 9.65
N LYS A 210 -3.25 32.16 9.45
CA LYS A 210 -3.94 33.11 8.56
C LYS A 210 -3.64 32.70 7.12
N MET A 211 -4.69 32.40 6.36
CA MET A 211 -4.56 32.24 4.90
C MET A 211 -4.53 33.65 4.31
N SER A 212 -3.46 33.98 3.58
CA SER A 212 -3.44 35.21 2.76
C SER A 212 -4.40 35.02 1.59
N GLU A 213 -5.16 36.06 1.28
CA GLU A 213 -5.99 36.16 0.07
C GLU A 213 -5.10 36.58 -1.11
N ASP A 214 -4.11 35.75 -1.50
CA ASP A 214 -3.32 35.96 -2.71
C ASP A 214 -3.70 34.94 -3.79
#